data_aa3252bb9860f6f3986ad54cdc40e315
#
_entry.id   aa3252bb9860f6f3986ad54cdc40e315
#
_cell.length_a   1.000
_cell.length_b   1.000
_cell.length_c   1.000
_cell.angle_alpha   90.00
_cell.angle_beta   90.00
_cell.angle_gamma   90.00
#
_symmetry.space_group_name_H-M   'P 1'
#
loop_
_entity.id
_entity.type
_entity.pdbx_description
1 polymer ?
#
loop_
_entity_poly.entity_id
_entity_poly.type
_entity_poly.pdbx_seq_one_letter_code
_entity_poly.pdbx_strand_id
1 'polypeptide(L)'
;VWDWRHPGVREVWQVMGPATLSSGMLQINVFTDLFFASGILGAAAGLGYANLLVQTPLGLISNALLVPLLPTFARLTAAEDRPALVARIRQGLMLSTASMLPLGALFVALGGPIVALVYERGAFDAQAVQLVTGLLMAYGVGMPAYLGRDVLVRVFYALGDGTTPFRLSMAGIGMNVLFDWVLVGGPTPWGPQLPFNLGAPGLVLATVAINLITCIALLLALQSRLQVLPLRDWAMDGMS
;
A
#
# COMPACT_ATOMS: atom_id res chain seq x y z
N VAL A 1 43.31 12.22 -1.35
CA VAL A 1 42.66 13.54 -1.44
C VAL A 1 41.24 13.29 -1.92
N TRP A 2 40.27 13.68 -1.13
CA TRP A 2 38.84 13.54 -1.48
C TRP A 2 38.46 14.68 -2.42
N ASP A 3 38.16 14.37 -3.65
CA ASP A 3 37.73 15.35 -4.65
C ASP A 3 36.22 15.21 -4.93
N TRP A 4 35.43 16.06 -4.29
CA TRP A 4 33.99 16.15 -4.47
C TRP A 4 33.58 16.69 -5.85
N ARG A 5 34.51 17.26 -6.60
CA ARG A 5 34.25 17.82 -7.94
C ARG A 5 34.55 16.84 -9.06
N HIS A 6 35.02 15.64 -8.74
CA HIS A 6 35.28 14.62 -9.76
C HIS A 6 33.98 14.30 -10.55
N PRO A 7 34.03 14.22 -11.88
CA PRO A 7 32.83 13.94 -12.71
C PRO A 7 32.06 12.70 -12.28
N GLY A 8 32.75 11.65 -11.87
CA GLY A 8 32.13 10.43 -11.36
C GLY A 8 31.32 10.63 -10.07
N VAL A 9 31.72 11.56 -9.18
CA VAL A 9 30.95 11.91 -7.98
C VAL A 9 29.62 12.55 -8.37
N ARG A 10 29.64 13.43 -9.37
CA ARG A 10 28.44 14.08 -9.88
C ARG A 10 27.46 13.09 -10.53
N GLU A 11 27.98 12.13 -11.28
CA GLU A 11 27.18 11.06 -11.90
C GLU A 11 26.52 10.16 -10.84
N VAL A 12 27.26 9.77 -9.81
CA VAL A 12 26.74 9.01 -8.66
C VAL A 12 25.62 9.79 -7.97
N TRP A 13 25.81 11.11 -7.70
CA TRP A 13 24.78 11.93 -7.08
C TRP A 13 23.52 12.11 -7.93
N GLN A 14 23.66 12.18 -9.25
CA GLN A 14 22.52 12.28 -10.17
C GLN A 14 21.64 11.01 -10.15
N VAL A 15 22.23 9.85 -9.89
CA VAL A 15 21.51 8.58 -9.82
C VAL A 15 21.05 8.29 -8.37
N MET A 16 21.94 8.43 -7.40
CA MET A 16 21.67 8.12 -6.00
C MET A 16 20.76 9.14 -5.31
N GLY A 17 20.87 10.42 -5.68
CA GLY A 17 20.05 11.47 -5.05
C GLY A 17 18.55 11.21 -5.19
N PRO A 18 18.01 11.06 -6.40
CA PRO A 18 16.60 10.72 -6.59
C PRO A 18 16.21 9.37 -6.00
N ALA A 19 17.08 8.36 -6.05
CA ALA A 19 16.81 7.04 -5.46
C ALA A 19 16.70 7.12 -3.94
N THR A 20 17.60 7.84 -3.28
CA THR A 20 17.59 8.05 -1.83
C THR A 20 16.36 8.87 -1.40
N LEU A 21 16.02 9.92 -2.14
CA LEU A 21 14.81 10.69 -1.89
C LEU A 21 13.54 9.83 -2.03
N SER A 22 13.46 9.00 -3.06
CA SER A 22 12.32 8.10 -3.25
C SER A 22 12.18 7.08 -2.11
N SER A 23 13.30 6.51 -1.65
CA SER A 23 13.32 5.60 -0.51
C SER A 23 12.98 6.31 0.80
N GLY A 24 13.48 7.54 1.00
CA GLY A 24 13.17 8.37 2.16
C GLY A 24 11.69 8.74 2.25
N MET A 25 11.05 8.98 1.11
CA MET A 25 9.61 9.29 1.05
C MET A 25 8.73 8.15 1.54
N LEU A 26 9.08 6.90 1.23
CA LEU A 26 8.37 5.73 1.78
C LEU A 26 8.46 5.68 3.30
N GLN A 27 9.58 6.11 3.87
CA GLN A 27 9.77 6.17 5.31
C GLN A 27 8.94 7.28 5.97
N ILE A 28 8.61 8.37 5.27
CA ILE A 28 7.79 9.46 5.82
C ILE A 28 6.42 8.91 6.26
N ASN A 29 5.81 8.06 5.45
CA ASN A 29 4.52 7.44 5.80
C ASN A 29 4.63 6.61 7.09
N VAL A 30 5.66 5.77 7.18
CA VAL A 30 5.91 4.96 8.38
C VAL A 30 6.15 5.83 9.62
N PHE A 31 6.92 6.91 9.49
CA PHE A 31 7.15 7.85 10.60
C PHE A 31 5.88 8.59 10.99
N THR A 32 5.02 8.94 10.05
CA THR A 32 3.72 9.55 10.34
C THR A 32 2.84 8.61 11.14
N ASP A 33 2.67 7.37 10.68
CA ASP A 33 1.90 6.36 11.39
C ASP A 33 2.43 6.13 12.82
N LEU A 34 3.78 6.06 12.98
CA LEU A 34 4.42 5.90 14.29
C LEU A 34 4.23 7.13 15.18
N PHE A 35 4.26 8.34 14.61
CA PHE A 35 4.01 9.57 15.37
C PHE A 35 2.60 9.55 15.99
N PHE A 36 1.57 9.24 15.19
CA PHE A 36 0.21 9.13 15.72
C PHE A 36 0.05 7.92 16.66
N ALA A 37 0.68 6.79 16.35
CA ALA A 37 0.68 5.60 17.22
C ALA A 37 1.32 5.85 18.58
N SER A 38 2.29 6.76 18.67
CA SER A 38 2.97 7.08 19.94
C SER A 38 2.03 7.65 21.00
N GLY A 39 0.92 8.25 20.59
CA GLY A 39 -0.15 8.73 21.47
C GLY A 39 -1.08 7.65 22.01
N ILE A 40 -0.97 6.41 21.53
CA ILE A 40 -1.83 5.29 21.91
C ILE A 40 -0.99 4.19 22.54
N LEU A 41 -1.32 3.79 23.77
CA LEU A 41 -0.55 2.79 24.51
C LEU A 41 -0.43 1.47 23.72
N GLY A 42 0.79 1.04 23.47
CA GLY A 42 1.08 -0.21 22.78
C GLY A 42 0.90 -0.18 21.24
N ALA A 43 0.33 0.89 20.67
CA ALA A 43 -0.02 0.91 19.25
C ALA A 43 1.20 0.84 18.32
N ALA A 44 2.30 1.52 18.64
CA ALA A 44 3.52 1.47 17.83
C ALA A 44 4.11 0.04 17.74
N ALA A 45 4.15 -0.68 18.87
CA ALA A 45 4.55 -2.09 18.89
C ALA A 45 3.52 -2.97 18.17
N GLY A 46 2.22 -2.74 18.43
CA GLY A 46 1.12 -3.45 17.79
C GLY A 46 1.13 -3.36 16.27
N LEU A 47 1.41 -2.18 15.71
CA LEU A 47 1.60 -1.99 14.26
C LEU A 47 2.74 -2.85 13.72
N GLY A 48 3.86 -2.94 14.44
CA GLY A 48 4.98 -3.81 14.07
C GLY A 48 4.58 -5.28 14.00
N TYR A 49 3.90 -5.79 15.02
CA TYR A 49 3.43 -7.18 15.06
C TYR A 49 2.40 -7.49 13.97
N ALA A 50 1.40 -6.61 13.79
CA ALA A 50 0.40 -6.77 12.73
C ALA A 50 1.05 -6.72 11.35
N ASN A 51 1.99 -5.80 11.11
CA ASN A 51 2.69 -5.65 9.85
C ASN A 51 3.50 -6.92 9.49
N LEU A 52 4.18 -7.56 10.45
CA LEU A 52 4.90 -8.83 10.22
C LEU A 52 3.95 -9.94 9.73
N LEU A 53 2.77 -10.09 10.33
CA LEU A 53 1.77 -11.07 9.90
C LEU A 53 1.24 -10.79 8.50
N VAL A 54 1.08 -9.51 8.14
CA VAL A 54 0.57 -9.08 6.84
C VAL A 54 1.64 -9.20 5.76
N GLN A 55 2.85 -8.71 6.02
CA GLN A 55 3.91 -8.63 5.02
C GLN A 55 4.43 -10.00 4.59
N THR A 56 4.37 -11.01 5.46
CA THR A 56 4.85 -12.35 5.12
C THR A 56 4.04 -12.97 3.96
N PRO A 57 2.70 -13.18 4.06
CA PRO A 57 1.95 -13.73 2.94
C PRO A 57 1.81 -12.74 1.78
N LEU A 58 1.67 -11.43 2.05
CA LEU A 58 1.62 -10.40 1.01
C LEU A 58 2.89 -10.41 0.15
N GLY A 59 4.06 -10.50 0.78
CA GLY A 59 5.34 -10.54 0.08
C GLY A 59 5.51 -11.80 -0.79
N LEU A 60 5.09 -12.96 -0.30
CA LEU A 60 5.12 -14.21 -1.06
C LEU A 60 4.24 -14.12 -2.31
N ILE A 61 2.98 -13.69 -2.15
CA ILE A 61 2.02 -13.56 -3.26
C ILE A 61 2.45 -12.44 -4.23
N SER A 62 2.88 -11.31 -3.69
CA SER A 62 3.38 -10.18 -4.49
C SER A 62 4.56 -10.60 -5.38
N ASN A 63 5.55 -11.28 -4.83
CA ASN A 63 6.70 -11.76 -5.61
C ASN A 63 6.29 -12.79 -6.66
N ALA A 64 5.41 -13.73 -6.33
CA ALA A 64 4.94 -14.72 -7.28
C ALA A 64 4.16 -14.12 -8.46
N LEU A 65 3.35 -13.08 -8.19
CA LEU A 65 2.49 -12.47 -9.22
C LEU A 65 3.19 -11.30 -9.94
N LEU A 66 3.84 -10.40 -9.21
CA LEU A 66 4.32 -9.14 -9.77
C LEU A 66 5.68 -9.25 -10.49
N VAL A 67 6.54 -10.19 -10.08
CA VAL A 67 7.85 -10.34 -10.74
C VAL A 67 7.70 -10.70 -12.22
N PRO A 68 6.86 -11.68 -12.63
CA PRO A 68 6.68 -11.99 -14.04
C PRO A 68 5.83 -10.98 -14.83
N LEU A 69 5.04 -10.13 -14.14
CA LEU A 69 4.18 -9.15 -14.82
C LEU A 69 4.96 -8.00 -15.43
N LEU A 70 6.01 -7.50 -14.77
CA LEU A 70 6.77 -6.35 -15.28
C LEU A 70 7.38 -6.58 -16.67
N PRO A 71 8.14 -7.67 -16.92
CA PRO A 71 8.65 -7.95 -18.27
C PRO A 71 7.53 -8.23 -19.28
N THR A 72 6.40 -8.78 -18.83
CA THR A 72 5.24 -9.00 -19.69
C THR A 72 4.63 -7.66 -20.15
N PHE A 73 4.44 -6.71 -19.25
CA PHE A 73 3.97 -5.37 -19.58
C PHE A 73 4.96 -4.62 -20.49
N ALA A 74 6.26 -4.71 -20.20
CA ALA A 74 7.30 -4.04 -20.99
C ALA A 74 7.35 -4.50 -22.44
N ARG A 75 7.01 -5.76 -22.72
CA ARG A 75 6.93 -6.29 -24.10
C ARG A 75 5.71 -5.80 -24.89
N LEU A 76 4.65 -5.37 -24.21
CA LEU A 76 3.36 -4.99 -24.78
C LEU A 76 3.17 -3.46 -24.83
N THR A 77 4.25 -2.70 -24.86
CA THR A 77 4.19 -1.22 -24.84
C THR A 77 3.97 -0.61 -26.23
N ALA A 78 4.15 -1.37 -27.31
CA ALA A 78 3.90 -0.90 -28.68
C ALA A 78 2.39 -0.59 -28.87
N ALA A 79 2.11 0.37 -29.76
CA ALA A 79 0.74 0.82 -30.00
C ALA A 79 -0.17 -0.32 -30.54
N GLU A 80 0.43 -1.24 -31.30
CA GLU A 80 -0.23 -2.41 -31.89
C GLU A 80 -0.67 -3.43 -30.81
N ASP A 81 0.06 -3.48 -29.69
CA ASP A 81 -0.18 -4.45 -28.61
C ASP A 81 -1.12 -3.94 -27.51
N ARG A 82 -1.67 -2.72 -27.64
CA ARG A 82 -2.56 -2.13 -26.63
C ARG A 82 -3.70 -3.04 -26.16
N PRO A 83 -4.44 -3.75 -27.03
CA PRO A 83 -5.49 -4.67 -26.59
C PRO A 83 -4.94 -5.81 -25.72
N ALA A 84 -3.78 -6.36 -26.09
CA ALA A 84 -3.11 -7.40 -25.33
C ALA A 84 -2.61 -6.87 -23.96
N LEU A 85 -2.10 -5.65 -23.92
CA LEU A 85 -1.69 -4.97 -22.67
C LEU A 85 -2.89 -4.81 -21.73
N VAL A 86 -4.04 -4.31 -22.24
CA VAL A 86 -5.28 -4.16 -21.46
C VAL A 86 -5.76 -5.49 -20.90
N ALA A 87 -5.75 -6.54 -21.71
CA ALA A 87 -6.12 -7.89 -21.24
C ALA A 87 -5.18 -8.39 -20.12
N ARG A 88 -3.88 -8.14 -20.23
CA ARG A 88 -2.90 -8.51 -19.20
C ARG A 88 -3.02 -7.67 -17.92
N ILE A 89 -3.34 -6.38 -18.03
CA ILE A 89 -3.65 -5.54 -16.86
C ILE A 89 -4.86 -6.09 -16.12
N ARG A 90 -5.96 -6.39 -16.85
CA ARG A 90 -7.16 -6.99 -16.27
C ARG A 90 -6.83 -8.31 -15.57
N GLN A 91 -6.08 -9.19 -16.23
CA GLN A 91 -5.66 -10.46 -15.64
C GLN A 91 -4.84 -10.25 -14.35
N GLY A 92 -3.89 -9.31 -14.35
CA GLY A 92 -3.09 -8.97 -13.17
C GLY A 92 -3.95 -8.46 -12.01
N LEU A 93 -4.91 -7.58 -12.27
CA LEU A 93 -5.84 -7.06 -11.27
C LEU A 93 -6.79 -8.16 -10.75
N MET A 94 -7.32 -9.02 -11.62
CA MET A 94 -8.15 -10.15 -11.21
C MET A 94 -7.39 -11.14 -10.33
N LEU A 95 -6.17 -11.51 -10.73
CA LEU A 95 -5.32 -12.42 -9.94
C LEU A 95 -4.95 -11.81 -8.59
N SER A 96 -4.64 -10.51 -8.54
CA SER A 96 -4.33 -9.82 -7.28
C SER A 96 -5.56 -9.79 -6.36
N THR A 97 -6.73 -9.50 -6.90
CA THR A 97 -7.99 -9.50 -6.12
C THR A 97 -8.35 -10.92 -5.65
N ALA A 98 -8.30 -11.90 -6.55
CA ALA A 98 -8.63 -13.29 -6.25
C ALA A 98 -7.69 -13.92 -5.19
N SER A 99 -6.42 -13.50 -5.14
CA SER A 99 -5.47 -13.97 -4.12
C SER A 99 -5.59 -13.20 -2.80
N MET A 100 -5.88 -11.90 -2.85
CA MET A 100 -5.89 -11.04 -1.67
C MET A 100 -7.24 -11.05 -0.93
N LEU A 101 -8.37 -11.28 -1.62
CA LEU A 101 -9.68 -11.39 -0.96
C LEU A 101 -9.75 -12.53 0.05
N PRO A 102 -9.36 -13.79 -0.27
CA PRO A 102 -9.35 -14.86 0.72
C PRO A 102 -8.41 -14.58 1.90
N LEU A 103 -7.23 -14.00 1.62
CA LEU A 103 -6.28 -13.64 2.67
C LEU A 103 -6.83 -12.54 3.58
N GLY A 104 -7.46 -11.51 3.00
CA GLY A 104 -8.13 -10.46 3.75
C GLY A 104 -9.29 -11.01 4.60
N ALA A 105 -10.12 -11.87 4.01
CA ALA A 105 -11.21 -12.54 4.72
C ALA A 105 -10.68 -13.41 5.88
N LEU A 106 -9.55 -14.11 5.68
CA LEU A 106 -8.89 -14.87 6.73
C LEU A 106 -8.48 -13.98 7.90
N PHE A 107 -7.87 -12.83 7.63
CA PHE A 107 -7.44 -11.88 8.67
C PHE A 107 -8.63 -11.24 9.40
N VAL A 108 -9.72 -10.97 8.70
CA VAL A 108 -10.94 -10.44 9.33
C VAL A 108 -11.63 -11.50 10.18
N ALA A 109 -11.78 -12.74 9.69
CA ALA A 109 -12.52 -13.80 10.37
C ALA A 109 -11.70 -14.49 11.47
N LEU A 110 -10.41 -14.71 11.24
CA LEU A 110 -9.54 -15.51 12.12
C LEU A 110 -8.39 -14.69 12.72
N GLY A 111 -8.43 -13.36 12.63
CA GLY A 111 -7.36 -12.49 13.13
C GLY A 111 -7.04 -12.72 14.60
N GLY A 112 -8.06 -12.85 15.47
CA GLY A 112 -7.87 -13.14 16.89
C GLY A 112 -7.15 -14.47 17.14
N PRO A 113 -7.65 -15.60 16.66
CA PRO A 113 -6.97 -16.89 16.76
C PRO A 113 -5.54 -16.89 16.17
N ILE A 114 -5.31 -16.21 15.05
CA ILE A 114 -3.98 -16.12 14.43
C ILE A 114 -3.02 -15.37 15.36
N VAL A 115 -3.41 -14.19 15.85
CA VAL A 115 -2.59 -13.38 16.74
C VAL A 115 -2.29 -14.12 18.03
N ALA A 116 -3.30 -14.75 18.64
CA ALA A 116 -3.13 -15.53 19.85
C ALA A 116 -2.16 -16.70 19.63
N LEU A 117 -2.36 -17.49 18.58
CA LEU A 117 -1.51 -18.63 18.27
C LEU A 117 -0.03 -18.23 18.07
N VAL A 118 0.21 -17.10 17.42
CA VAL A 118 1.57 -16.66 17.06
C VAL A 118 2.25 -15.92 18.19
N TYR A 119 1.54 -15.07 18.92
CA TYR A 119 2.14 -14.10 19.84
C TYR A 119 1.73 -14.25 21.31
N GLU A 120 0.60 -14.91 21.65
CA GLU A 120 0.11 -14.97 23.04
C GLU A 120 1.00 -15.87 23.91
N ARG A 121 2.09 -15.27 24.41
CA ARG A 121 3.04 -15.91 25.31
C ARG A 121 3.84 -14.88 26.11
N GLY A 122 4.17 -15.24 27.34
CA GLY A 122 4.99 -14.38 28.22
C GLY A 122 4.32 -13.03 28.52
N ALA A 123 4.96 -11.95 28.13
CA ALA A 123 4.47 -10.59 28.36
C ALA A 123 3.40 -10.11 27.34
N PHE A 124 3.10 -10.90 26.31
CA PHE A 124 2.07 -10.57 25.32
C PHE A 124 0.70 -11.03 25.84
N ASP A 125 0.02 -10.15 26.55
CA ASP A 125 -1.23 -10.41 27.23
C ASP A 125 -2.48 -10.31 26.32
N ALA A 126 -3.66 -10.60 26.87
CA ALA A 126 -4.93 -10.55 26.14
C ALA A 126 -5.25 -9.14 25.59
N GLN A 127 -4.77 -8.07 26.24
CA GLN A 127 -4.96 -6.71 25.76
C GLN A 127 -4.12 -6.43 24.51
N ALA A 128 -2.88 -6.91 24.49
CA ALA A 128 -2.02 -6.85 23.31
C ALA A 128 -2.59 -7.69 22.15
N VAL A 129 -3.13 -8.89 22.44
CA VAL A 129 -3.84 -9.71 21.44
C VAL A 129 -5.00 -8.94 20.82
N GLN A 130 -5.84 -8.31 21.64
CA GLN A 130 -7.00 -7.56 21.15
C GLN A 130 -6.58 -6.37 20.26
N LEU A 131 -5.56 -5.61 20.68
CA LEU A 131 -5.02 -4.49 19.89
C LEU A 131 -4.51 -4.95 18.53
N VAL A 132 -3.64 -5.96 18.51
CA VAL A 132 -3.03 -6.46 17.26
C VAL A 132 -4.08 -7.12 16.36
N THR A 133 -5.09 -7.77 16.95
CA THR A 133 -6.22 -8.32 16.19
C THR A 133 -6.99 -7.22 15.46
N GLY A 134 -7.30 -6.11 16.12
CA GLY A 134 -7.98 -4.97 15.50
C GLY A 134 -7.18 -4.38 14.34
N LEU A 135 -5.85 -4.26 14.49
CA LEU A 135 -4.94 -3.82 13.43
C LEU A 135 -4.92 -4.82 12.26
N LEU A 136 -4.84 -6.12 12.54
CA LEU A 136 -4.81 -7.17 11.53
C LEU A 136 -6.11 -7.23 10.73
N MET A 137 -7.26 -7.07 11.40
CA MET A 137 -8.56 -6.98 10.73
C MET A 137 -8.65 -5.76 9.80
N ALA A 138 -8.15 -4.60 10.25
CA ALA A 138 -8.09 -3.39 9.44
C ALA A 138 -7.22 -3.57 8.18
N TYR A 139 -6.05 -4.23 8.30
CA TYR A 139 -5.24 -4.63 7.15
C TYR A 139 -6.00 -5.58 6.23
N GLY A 140 -6.73 -6.55 6.78
CA GLY A 140 -7.50 -7.54 6.02
C GLY A 140 -8.48 -6.90 5.05
N VAL A 141 -9.17 -5.85 5.47
CA VAL A 141 -10.11 -5.09 4.62
C VAL A 141 -9.40 -4.45 3.42
N GLY A 142 -8.15 -4.03 3.58
CA GLY A 142 -7.38 -3.33 2.55
C GLY A 142 -6.57 -4.21 1.60
N MET A 143 -6.47 -5.51 1.87
CA MET A 143 -5.57 -6.42 1.13
C MET A 143 -5.66 -6.32 -0.40
N PRO A 144 -6.85 -6.34 -1.03
CA PRO A 144 -6.95 -6.23 -2.50
C PRO A 144 -6.39 -4.91 -3.05
N ALA A 145 -6.57 -3.81 -2.30
CA ALA A 145 -6.10 -2.49 -2.72
C ALA A 145 -4.57 -2.38 -2.72
N TYR A 146 -3.88 -3.03 -1.79
CA TYR A 146 -2.42 -3.04 -1.74
C TYR A 146 -1.81 -3.64 -3.00
N LEU A 147 -2.19 -4.88 -3.32
CA LEU A 147 -1.60 -5.58 -4.47
C LEU A 147 -2.11 -5.00 -5.81
N GLY A 148 -3.37 -4.59 -5.88
CA GLY A 148 -3.94 -3.94 -7.07
C GLY A 148 -3.21 -2.64 -7.42
N ARG A 149 -2.91 -1.80 -6.43
CA ARG A 149 -2.09 -0.60 -6.61
C ARG A 149 -0.70 -0.94 -7.17
N ASP A 150 -0.05 -1.97 -6.61
CA ASP A 150 1.30 -2.36 -7.02
C ASP A 150 1.34 -2.90 -8.46
N VAL A 151 0.30 -3.60 -8.91
CA VAL A 151 0.13 -3.99 -10.33
C VAL A 151 0.11 -2.74 -11.22
N LEU A 152 -0.72 -1.74 -10.88
CA LEU A 152 -0.86 -0.53 -11.67
C LEU A 152 0.43 0.30 -11.72
N VAL A 153 1.13 0.44 -10.60
CA VAL A 153 2.43 1.12 -10.54
C VAL A 153 3.43 0.47 -11.51
N ARG A 154 3.46 -0.86 -11.60
CA ARG A 154 4.32 -1.58 -12.55
C ARG A 154 3.93 -1.36 -14.00
N VAL A 155 2.63 -1.23 -14.30
CA VAL A 155 2.16 -0.87 -15.64
C VAL A 155 2.70 0.50 -16.04
N PHE A 156 2.61 1.50 -15.16
CA PHE A 156 3.16 2.83 -15.44
C PHE A 156 4.69 2.80 -15.66
N TYR A 157 5.42 2.04 -14.85
CA TYR A 157 6.86 1.88 -15.04
C TYR A 157 7.20 1.20 -16.37
N ALA A 158 6.44 0.18 -16.77
CA ALA A 158 6.60 -0.47 -18.07
C ALA A 158 6.33 0.50 -19.24
N LEU A 159 5.38 1.43 -19.08
CA LEU A 159 5.08 2.49 -20.04
C LEU A 159 6.10 3.65 -20.01
N GLY A 160 7.16 3.57 -19.22
CA GLY A 160 8.18 4.60 -19.06
C GLY A 160 7.73 5.83 -18.27
N ASP A 161 6.58 5.74 -17.57
CA ASP A 161 6.03 6.83 -16.77
C ASP A 161 6.18 6.56 -15.27
N GLY A 162 7.31 6.92 -14.71
CA GLY A 162 7.52 6.91 -13.25
C GLY A 162 6.95 8.15 -12.55
N THR A 163 6.61 9.21 -13.29
CA THR A 163 6.21 10.49 -12.71
C THR A 163 4.78 10.48 -12.19
N THR A 164 3.86 9.83 -12.89
CA THR A 164 2.45 9.72 -12.49
C THR A 164 2.28 8.96 -11.16
N PRO A 165 2.81 7.72 -11.00
CA PRO A 165 2.77 7.03 -9.70
C PRO A 165 3.45 7.80 -8.58
N PHE A 166 4.56 8.46 -8.88
CA PHE A 166 5.29 9.27 -7.91
C PHE A 166 4.43 10.45 -7.39
N ARG A 167 3.82 11.24 -8.28
CA ARG A 167 2.95 12.37 -7.90
C ARG A 167 1.74 11.91 -7.09
N LEU A 168 1.10 10.80 -7.49
CA LEU A 168 -0.03 10.24 -6.76
C LEU A 168 0.39 9.71 -5.38
N SER A 169 1.57 9.09 -5.27
CA SER A 169 2.11 8.65 -3.97
C SER A 169 2.42 9.84 -3.06
N MET A 170 2.97 10.93 -3.59
CA MET A 170 3.22 12.15 -2.83
C MET A 170 1.93 12.77 -2.30
N ALA A 171 0.91 12.89 -3.15
CA ALA A 171 -0.41 13.34 -2.73
C ALA A 171 -1.01 12.41 -1.67
N GLY A 172 -0.83 11.09 -1.85
CA GLY A 172 -1.25 10.06 -0.91
C GLY A 172 -0.63 10.23 0.49
N ILE A 173 0.68 10.51 0.57
CA ILE A 173 1.35 10.77 1.86
C ILE A 173 0.73 11.97 2.57
N GLY A 174 0.51 13.08 1.86
CA GLY A 174 -0.14 14.25 2.45
C GLY A 174 -1.56 13.97 2.95
N MET A 175 -2.33 13.19 2.18
CA MET A 175 -3.68 12.77 2.57
C MET A 175 -3.65 11.78 3.74
N ASN A 176 -2.63 10.91 3.83
CA ASN A 176 -2.51 9.95 4.94
C ASN A 176 -2.41 10.69 6.28
N VAL A 177 -1.60 11.74 6.36
CA VAL A 177 -1.49 12.59 7.56
C VAL A 177 -2.87 13.11 8.01
N LEU A 178 -3.69 13.56 7.07
CA LEU A 178 -5.04 14.05 7.36
C LEU A 178 -5.97 12.93 7.82
N PHE A 179 -5.91 11.76 7.18
CA PHE A 179 -6.76 10.63 7.53
C PHE A 179 -6.35 10.02 8.87
N ASP A 180 -5.04 9.92 9.15
CA ASP A 180 -4.55 9.51 10.46
C ASP A 180 -5.09 10.43 11.55
N TRP A 181 -4.97 11.74 11.34
CA TRP A 181 -5.47 12.72 12.30
C TRP A 181 -6.98 12.60 12.54
N VAL A 182 -7.77 12.40 11.47
CA VAL A 182 -9.24 12.30 11.55
C VAL A 182 -9.67 10.97 12.18
N LEU A 183 -9.08 9.84 11.77
CA LEU A 183 -9.53 8.50 12.16
C LEU A 183 -8.99 8.07 13.52
N VAL A 184 -7.87 8.60 13.96
CA VAL A 184 -7.33 8.37 15.32
C VAL A 184 -8.06 9.19 16.38
N GLY A 185 -8.76 10.26 15.98
CA GLY A 185 -9.48 11.15 16.89
C GLY A 185 -8.69 12.38 17.34
N GLY A 186 -7.60 12.68 16.61
CA GLY A 186 -6.68 13.79 16.88
C GLY A 186 -5.67 13.45 17.99
N PRO A 187 -4.40 13.86 17.85
CA PRO A 187 -3.43 13.65 18.90
C PRO A 187 -3.77 14.59 20.08
N THR A 188 -4.08 14.03 21.24
CA THR A 188 -4.07 14.79 22.47
C THR A 188 -2.61 15.14 22.80
N PRO A 189 -2.24 16.40 23.14
CA PRO A 189 -3.09 17.51 23.54
C PRO A 189 -3.43 18.52 22.44
N TRP A 190 -3.21 18.26 21.17
CA TRP A 190 -3.12 19.25 20.08
C TRP A 190 -4.41 19.50 19.30
N GLY A 191 -5.50 18.82 19.57
CA GLY A 191 -6.72 19.01 18.80
C GLY A 191 -8.02 18.68 19.50
N PRO A 192 -9.17 19.19 18.97
CA PRO A 192 -10.48 18.78 19.45
C PRO A 192 -10.67 17.27 19.21
N GLN A 193 -11.32 16.59 20.14
CA GLN A 193 -11.73 15.20 19.95
C GLN A 193 -12.67 15.15 18.75
N LEU A 194 -12.21 14.48 17.68
CA LEU A 194 -13.01 14.26 16.49
C LEU A 194 -14.02 13.13 16.74
N PRO A 195 -15.18 13.14 16.05
CA PRO A 195 -16.24 12.16 16.26
C PRO A 195 -15.84 10.73 15.89
N PHE A 196 -14.77 10.58 15.09
CA PHE A 196 -14.22 9.28 14.71
C PHE A 196 -12.98 8.99 15.55
N ASN A 197 -13.14 8.20 16.62
CA ASN A 197 -12.03 7.72 17.43
C ASN A 197 -11.94 6.20 17.29
N LEU A 198 -11.28 5.77 16.20
CA LEU A 198 -11.04 4.35 15.92
C LEU A 198 -9.75 3.86 16.60
N GLY A 199 -9.01 4.75 17.26
CA GLY A 199 -7.75 4.40 17.90
C GLY A 199 -6.70 3.86 16.92
N ALA A 200 -5.92 2.88 17.35
CA ALA A 200 -4.85 2.30 16.54
C ALA A 200 -5.32 1.66 15.20
N PRO A 201 -6.45 0.94 15.11
CA PRO A 201 -6.99 0.48 13.83
C PRO A 201 -7.27 1.62 12.84
N GLY A 202 -7.54 2.84 13.31
CA GLY A 202 -7.73 4.02 12.48
C GLY A 202 -6.52 4.34 11.59
N LEU A 203 -5.29 4.15 12.09
CA LEU A 203 -4.06 4.34 11.31
C LEU A 203 -3.99 3.40 10.10
N VAL A 204 -4.28 2.13 10.33
CA VAL A 204 -4.30 1.14 9.26
C VAL A 204 -5.40 1.44 8.25
N LEU A 205 -6.60 1.83 8.72
CA LEU A 205 -7.71 2.19 7.84
C LEU A 205 -7.42 3.45 7.02
N ALA A 206 -6.69 4.43 7.58
CA ALA A 206 -6.19 5.59 6.84
C ALA A 206 -5.31 5.15 5.66
N THR A 207 -4.32 4.33 5.94
CA THR A 207 -3.41 3.77 4.92
C THR A 207 -4.17 2.94 3.88
N VAL A 208 -5.15 2.13 4.29
CA VAL A 208 -6.03 1.35 3.38
C VAL A 208 -6.82 2.29 2.46
N ALA A 209 -7.44 3.33 3.03
CA ALA A 209 -8.22 4.31 2.25
C ALA A 209 -7.34 5.01 1.21
N ILE A 210 -6.12 5.42 1.59
CA ILE A 210 -5.17 6.05 0.66
C ILE A 210 -4.72 5.09 -0.44
N ASN A 211 -4.45 3.83 -0.11
CA ASN A 211 -4.12 2.82 -1.13
C ASN A 211 -5.26 2.60 -2.12
N LEU A 212 -6.50 2.57 -1.63
CA LEU A 212 -7.70 2.46 -2.48
C LEU A 212 -7.87 3.69 -3.38
N ILE A 213 -7.77 4.90 -2.82
CA ILE A 213 -7.85 6.15 -3.57
C ILE A 213 -6.74 6.22 -4.63
N THR A 214 -5.52 5.86 -4.26
CA THR A 214 -4.38 5.84 -5.19
C THR A 214 -4.57 4.80 -6.29
N CYS A 215 -5.12 3.62 -5.96
CA CYS A 215 -5.45 2.58 -6.93
C CYS A 215 -6.48 3.10 -7.96
N ILE A 216 -7.55 3.73 -7.49
CA ILE A 216 -8.58 4.33 -8.35
C ILE A 216 -7.98 5.46 -9.21
N ALA A 217 -7.18 6.33 -8.61
CA ALA A 217 -6.53 7.44 -9.33
C ALA A 217 -5.58 6.93 -10.43
N LEU A 218 -4.81 5.87 -10.16
CA LEU A 218 -3.96 5.21 -11.14
C LEU A 218 -4.78 4.58 -12.26
N LEU A 219 -5.90 3.92 -11.96
CA LEU A 219 -6.81 3.36 -12.97
C LEU A 219 -7.37 4.46 -13.88
N LEU A 220 -7.85 5.56 -13.31
CA LEU A 220 -8.36 6.71 -14.08
C LEU A 220 -7.27 7.37 -14.93
N ALA A 221 -6.08 7.55 -14.40
CA ALA A 221 -4.92 8.06 -15.14
C ALA A 221 -4.53 7.13 -16.28
N LEU A 222 -4.59 5.82 -16.07
CA LEU A 222 -4.29 4.83 -17.10
C LEU A 222 -5.38 4.82 -18.19
N GLN A 223 -6.64 4.95 -17.82
CA GLN A 223 -7.76 5.06 -18.76
C GLN A 223 -7.61 6.29 -19.66
N SER A 224 -7.29 7.45 -19.09
CA SER A 224 -7.11 8.69 -19.86
C SER A 224 -5.95 8.57 -20.86
N ARG A 225 -4.92 7.79 -20.53
CA ARG A 225 -3.72 7.60 -21.35
C ARG A 225 -3.90 6.56 -22.45
N LEU A 226 -4.55 5.44 -22.17
CA LEU A 226 -4.75 4.34 -23.12
C LEU A 226 -6.02 4.52 -23.96
N GLN A 227 -7.01 5.27 -23.49
CA GLN A 227 -8.33 5.53 -24.10
C GLN A 227 -9.14 4.27 -24.49
N VAL A 228 -8.77 3.08 -23.97
CA VAL A 228 -9.28 1.77 -24.39
C VAL A 228 -9.70 0.90 -23.20
N LEU A 229 -9.58 1.38 -21.94
CA LEU A 229 -9.95 0.57 -20.78
C LEU A 229 -11.48 0.54 -20.63
N PRO A 230 -12.16 -0.60 -20.80
CA PRO A 230 -13.59 -0.73 -20.58
C PRO A 230 -13.92 -0.85 -19.08
N LEU A 231 -13.65 0.21 -18.31
CA LEU A 231 -13.83 0.19 -16.84
C LEU A 231 -15.28 -0.09 -16.44
N ARG A 232 -16.26 0.30 -17.28
CA ARG A 232 -17.69 -0.01 -17.06
C ARG A 232 -17.95 -1.52 -17.12
N ASP A 233 -17.37 -2.19 -18.10
CA ASP A 233 -17.58 -3.64 -18.31
C ASP A 233 -16.87 -4.41 -17.18
N TRP A 234 -15.71 -3.96 -16.75
CA TRP A 234 -14.98 -4.57 -15.63
C TRP A 234 -15.71 -4.44 -14.29
N ALA A 235 -16.39 -3.31 -14.06
CA ALA A 235 -17.21 -3.12 -12.87
C ALA A 235 -18.44 -4.05 -12.86
N MET A 236 -19.05 -4.30 -14.01
CA MET A 236 -20.20 -5.20 -14.12
C MET A 236 -19.82 -6.68 -13.98
N ASP A 237 -18.71 -7.11 -14.59
CA ASP A 237 -18.21 -8.48 -14.49
C ASP A 237 -17.75 -8.89 -13.08
N GLY A 238 -17.36 -7.92 -12.25
CA GLY A 238 -16.95 -8.15 -10.87
C GLY A 238 -18.13 -8.26 -9.88
N MET A 239 -19.34 -7.96 -10.32
CA MET A 239 -20.59 -8.02 -9.53
C MET A 239 -21.46 -9.25 -9.87
N SER A 240 -21.10 -10.04 -10.84
CA SER A 240 -21.74 -11.33 -11.21
C SER A 240 -20.94 -12.51 -10.67
#